data_9009373a4a92600f77fc85334ecb52f9
#
_entry.id   9009373a4a92600f77fc85334ecb52f9
#
_cell.length_a   1.000
_cell.length_b   1.000
_cell.length_c   1.000
_cell.angle_alpha   90.00
_cell.angle_beta   90.00
_cell.angle_gamma   90.00
#
_symmetry.space_group_name_H-M   'P 1'
#
loop_
_entity.id
_entity.type
_entity.pdbx_description
1 polymer ?
#
loop_
_entity_poly.entity_id
_entity_poly.type
_entity_poly.pdbx_seq_one_letter_code
_entity_poly.pdbx_strand_id
1 'polypeptide(L)'
;MSTERFLKQRGVDVVVDGHYTLPNWYDPEGKLRTFACRTNRVSPYRMIVDVPVVGKVGDYLTSYFRDFGKLDGHISDTKPGCFLLELDVTYATRQRIANKLVWLEQKRKDPEVIELRRSLRIIPAKSHTTLTLADGAVHECFVIDMSMEGAAVSSELQLEMGTPLAVGACVGRVVRVFASGFAVKFIEKQNQYDLDRLVIRPLRSLNRGVKVSDWEEEVEPEPELAQVAF
;
A
#
# COMPACT_ATOMS: atom_id res chain seq x y z
N MET A 1 5.32 26.36 3.61
CA MET A 1 5.26 25.85 2.23
C MET A 1 3.84 26.05 1.74
N SER A 2 3.64 26.62 0.55
CA SER A 2 2.30 26.94 0.04
C SER A 2 1.63 25.70 -0.57
N THR A 3 0.32 25.54 -0.34
CA THR A 3 -0.53 24.50 -0.93
C THR A 3 -0.47 24.49 -2.48
N GLU A 4 -0.32 25.67 -3.08
CA GLU A 4 -0.17 25.81 -4.54
C GLU A 4 0.99 25.03 -5.12
N ARG A 5 2.07 24.83 -4.34
CA ARG A 5 3.22 24.03 -4.76
C ARG A 5 2.81 22.59 -5.05
N PHE A 6 1.93 21.99 -4.22
CA PHE A 6 1.47 20.62 -4.42
C PHE A 6 0.47 20.48 -5.56
N LEU A 7 -0.29 21.52 -5.87
CA LEU A 7 -1.21 21.50 -7.01
C LEU A 7 -0.50 21.58 -8.37
N LYS A 8 0.76 22.05 -8.38
CA LYS A 8 1.59 22.22 -9.61
C LYS A 8 2.71 21.19 -9.72
N GLN A 9 3.00 20.40 -8.69
CA GLN A 9 4.14 19.48 -8.66
C GLN A 9 3.77 18.02 -8.95
N ARG A 10 4.73 17.31 -9.56
CA ARG A 10 4.79 15.84 -9.58
C ARG A 10 4.80 15.31 -8.17
N GLY A 11 4.10 14.24 -7.89
CA GLY A 11 3.82 13.71 -6.56
C GLY A 11 4.99 13.66 -5.56
N VAL A 12 4.65 13.45 -4.29
CA VAL A 12 5.57 13.40 -3.15
C VAL A 12 5.59 11.99 -2.58
N ASP A 13 6.78 11.50 -2.20
CA ASP A 13 6.93 10.20 -1.57
C ASP A 13 6.34 10.25 -0.16
N VAL A 14 5.18 9.65 -0.02
CA VAL A 14 4.42 9.59 1.24
C VAL A 14 3.80 8.21 1.38
N VAL A 15 4.12 7.56 2.50
CA VAL A 15 3.59 6.24 2.86
C VAL A 15 2.39 6.41 3.78
N VAL A 16 1.20 6.05 3.28
CA VAL A 16 -0.05 6.07 4.04
C VAL A 16 -0.78 4.75 3.83
N ASP A 17 -1.12 4.09 4.94
CA ASP A 17 -1.88 2.85 4.90
C ASP A 17 -3.32 3.09 4.48
N GLY A 18 -3.87 2.13 3.74
CA GLY A 18 -5.23 2.17 3.27
C GLY A 18 -5.78 0.80 2.92
N HIS A 19 -6.96 0.80 2.37
CA HIS A 19 -7.58 -0.37 1.77
C HIS A 19 -8.37 0.04 0.53
N TYR A 20 -8.60 -0.91 -0.38
CA TYR A 20 -9.33 -0.70 -1.61
C TYR A 20 -10.17 -1.93 -1.96
N THR A 21 -11.14 -1.73 -2.85
CA THR A 21 -11.96 -2.81 -3.43
C THR A 21 -11.77 -2.79 -4.93
N LEU A 22 -11.71 -3.96 -5.56
CA LEU A 22 -11.66 -4.11 -7.00
C LEU A 22 -13.01 -4.58 -7.53
N PRO A 23 -13.45 -4.15 -8.74
CA PRO A 23 -14.60 -4.72 -9.39
C PRO A 23 -14.40 -6.22 -9.63
N ASN A 24 -15.48 -7.00 -9.50
CA ASN A 24 -15.50 -8.46 -9.74
C ASN A 24 -14.72 -9.32 -8.73
N TRP A 25 -14.23 -8.76 -7.64
CA TRP A 25 -13.61 -9.50 -6.55
C TRP A 25 -14.58 -9.56 -5.36
N TYR A 26 -15.24 -10.71 -5.22
CA TYR A 26 -16.25 -10.92 -4.18
C TYR A 26 -15.78 -11.96 -3.15
N ASP A 27 -16.25 -11.80 -1.93
CA ASP A 27 -16.15 -12.82 -0.89
C ASP A 27 -17.24 -13.92 -1.07
N PRO A 28 -17.23 -15.00 -0.30
CA PRO A 28 -18.26 -16.05 -0.39
C PRO A 28 -19.67 -15.54 -0.10
N GLU A 29 -19.82 -14.44 0.64
CA GLU A 29 -21.09 -13.80 0.95
C GLU A 29 -21.57 -12.83 -0.15
N GLY A 30 -20.83 -12.69 -1.24
CA GLY A 30 -21.15 -11.82 -2.38
C GLY A 30 -20.87 -10.33 -2.17
N LYS A 31 -20.09 -9.96 -1.16
CA LYS A 31 -19.62 -8.58 -0.95
C LYS A 31 -18.28 -8.36 -1.65
N LEU A 32 -18.03 -7.13 -2.11
CA LEU A 32 -16.74 -6.75 -2.65
C LEU A 32 -15.64 -6.96 -1.62
N ARG A 33 -14.63 -7.69 -2.01
CA ARG A 33 -13.47 -7.97 -1.19
C ARG A 33 -12.64 -6.73 -0.95
N THR A 34 -12.20 -6.55 0.29
CA THR A 34 -11.34 -5.44 0.69
C THR A 34 -9.90 -5.93 0.81
N PHE A 35 -8.98 -5.23 0.18
CA PHE A 35 -7.54 -5.50 0.24
C PHE A 35 -6.82 -4.34 0.94
N ALA A 36 -5.84 -4.64 1.77
CA ALA A 36 -4.95 -3.61 2.30
C ALA A 36 -4.02 -3.09 1.19
N CYS A 37 -3.66 -1.83 1.29
CA CYS A 37 -2.72 -1.19 0.38
C CYS A 37 -1.91 -0.11 1.10
N ARG A 38 -0.95 0.44 0.38
CA ARG A 38 -0.11 1.52 0.89
C ARG A 38 0.25 2.46 -0.25
N THR A 39 0.19 3.75 0.01
CA THR A 39 0.71 4.72 -0.96
C THR A 39 2.23 4.67 -0.98
N ASN A 40 2.81 4.90 -2.15
CA ASN A 40 4.26 5.09 -2.34
C ASN A 40 4.53 6.56 -2.69
N ARG A 41 3.83 7.05 -3.71
CA ARG A 41 3.92 8.44 -4.16
C ARG A 41 2.53 9.01 -4.34
N VAL A 42 2.30 10.23 -3.87
CA VAL A 42 0.98 10.86 -3.84
C VAL A 42 1.02 12.26 -4.40
N SER A 43 0.09 12.57 -5.27
CA SER A 43 -0.27 13.92 -5.69
C SER A 43 -1.78 14.15 -5.51
N PRO A 44 -2.30 15.38 -5.62
CA PRO A 44 -3.74 15.63 -5.61
C PRO A 44 -4.53 15.03 -6.79
N TYR A 45 -3.82 14.50 -7.79
CA TYR A 45 -4.41 13.97 -9.03
C TYR A 45 -4.26 12.46 -9.15
N ARG A 46 -3.15 11.92 -8.67
CA ARG A 46 -2.81 10.49 -8.83
C ARG A 46 -1.95 9.97 -7.70
N MET A 47 -2.00 8.67 -7.48
CA MET A 47 -1.22 7.96 -6.46
C MET A 47 -0.62 6.69 -7.04
N ILE A 48 0.63 6.40 -6.70
CA ILE A 48 1.21 5.06 -6.83
C ILE A 48 0.84 4.31 -5.56
N VAL A 49 0.22 3.15 -5.72
CA VAL A 49 -0.30 2.35 -4.61
C VAL A 49 0.27 0.94 -4.69
N ASP A 50 1.00 0.54 -3.65
CA ASP A 50 1.49 -0.83 -3.47
C ASP A 50 0.33 -1.71 -2.97
N VAL A 51 0.11 -2.85 -3.62
CA VAL A 51 -1.09 -3.68 -3.47
C VAL A 51 -0.78 -5.17 -3.53
N PRO A 52 -1.52 -6.03 -2.81
CA PRO A 52 -1.43 -7.50 -2.95
C PRO A 52 -2.04 -8.01 -4.24
N VAL A 53 -3.09 -7.36 -4.73
CA VAL A 53 -3.83 -7.75 -5.94
C VAL A 53 -3.88 -6.56 -6.88
N VAL A 54 -3.26 -6.72 -8.04
CA VAL A 54 -3.25 -5.69 -9.08
C VAL A 54 -4.49 -5.84 -9.96
N GLY A 55 -5.31 -4.80 -10.04
CA GLY A 55 -6.44 -4.73 -10.96
C GLY A 55 -6.00 -4.56 -12.42
N LYS A 56 -6.94 -4.28 -13.29
CA LYS A 56 -6.70 -4.01 -14.71
C LYS A 56 -6.74 -2.52 -14.98
N VAL A 57 -6.00 -2.06 -15.99
CA VAL A 57 -6.12 -0.69 -16.49
C VAL A 57 -7.57 -0.43 -16.89
N GLY A 58 -8.12 0.68 -16.43
CA GLY A 58 -9.52 1.07 -16.60
C GLY A 58 -10.46 0.62 -15.45
N ASP A 59 -10.03 -0.27 -14.56
CA ASP A 59 -10.84 -0.64 -13.39
C ASP A 59 -11.11 0.61 -12.53
N TYR A 60 -12.40 0.89 -12.29
CA TYR A 60 -12.82 1.93 -11.37
C TYR A 60 -12.93 1.34 -9.96
N LEU A 61 -12.29 1.96 -9.00
CA LEU A 61 -12.22 1.44 -7.64
C LEU A 61 -12.48 2.52 -6.57
N THR A 62 -12.94 2.05 -5.43
CA THR A 62 -13.02 2.86 -4.21
C THR A 62 -11.88 2.47 -3.29
N SER A 63 -11.17 3.47 -2.79
CA SER A 63 -10.10 3.32 -1.81
C SER A 63 -10.37 4.17 -0.58
N TYR A 64 -9.78 3.78 0.54
CA TYR A 64 -9.81 4.55 1.78
C TYR A 64 -8.41 4.59 2.38
N PHE A 65 -7.85 5.77 2.53
CA PHE A 65 -6.55 5.99 3.15
C PHE A 65 -6.70 6.71 4.48
N ARG A 66 -5.94 6.30 5.48
CA ARG A 66 -5.99 6.85 6.84
C ARG A 66 -5.99 8.38 6.88
N ASP A 67 -5.12 8.99 6.09
CA ASP A 67 -4.88 10.43 6.10
C ASP A 67 -5.69 11.20 5.04
N PHE A 68 -6.21 10.52 4.02
CA PHE A 68 -6.91 11.15 2.90
C PHE A 68 -8.42 10.86 2.90
N GLY A 69 -8.87 9.83 3.65
CA GLY A 69 -10.26 9.38 3.66
C GLY A 69 -10.63 8.57 2.41
N LYS A 70 -11.92 8.55 2.06
CA LYS A 70 -12.45 7.88 0.88
C LYS A 70 -12.03 8.62 -0.38
N LEU A 71 -11.49 7.89 -1.33
CA LEU A 71 -11.10 8.36 -2.66
C LEU A 71 -11.56 7.36 -3.71
N ASP A 72 -12.20 7.87 -4.74
CA ASP A 72 -12.62 7.10 -5.91
C ASP A 72 -11.71 7.46 -7.08
N GLY A 73 -11.51 6.51 -8.01
CA GLY A 73 -10.65 6.73 -9.16
C GLY A 73 -10.53 5.48 -10.03
N HIS A 74 -9.72 5.56 -11.06
CA HIS A 74 -9.47 4.44 -11.98
C HIS A 74 -7.98 4.13 -12.08
N ILE A 75 -7.67 2.86 -12.36
CA ILE A 75 -6.31 2.41 -12.62
C ILE A 75 -5.91 2.89 -14.01
N SER A 76 -4.90 3.74 -14.10
CA SER A 76 -4.37 4.25 -15.38
C SER A 76 -3.17 3.45 -15.88
N ASP A 77 -2.39 2.82 -14.98
CA ASP A 77 -1.27 1.95 -15.31
C ASP A 77 -1.03 0.90 -14.22
N THR A 78 -0.37 -0.21 -14.58
CA THR A 78 -0.10 -1.32 -13.67
C THR A 78 1.33 -1.83 -13.80
N LYS A 79 1.93 -2.16 -12.65
CA LYS A 79 3.23 -2.85 -12.56
C LYS A 79 3.13 -3.96 -11.51
N PRO A 80 4.04 -4.95 -11.52
CA PRO A 80 4.00 -6.00 -10.51
C PRO A 80 3.96 -5.45 -9.09
N GLY A 81 2.90 -5.78 -8.35
CA GLY A 81 2.71 -5.37 -6.96
C GLY A 81 2.25 -3.93 -6.73
N CYS A 82 1.98 -3.14 -7.77
CA CYS A 82 1.45 -1.80 -7.62
C CYS A 82 0.62 -1.36 -8.84
N PHE A 83 -0.16 -0.30 -8.66
CA PHE A 83 -0.84 0.40 -9.75
C PHE A 83 -0.78 1.92 -9.58
N LEU A 84 -0.96 2.62 -10.68
CA LEU A 84 -1.18 4.06 -10.71
C LEU A 84 -2.69 4.32 -10.67
N LEU A 85 -3.16 4.96 -9.59
CA LEU A 85 -4.55 5.38 -9.40
C LEU A 85 -4.69 6.84 -9.81
N GLU A 86 -5.46 7.13 -10.83
CA GLU A 86 -5.93 8.48 -11.14
C GLU A 86 -7.19 8.79 -10.33
N LEU A 87 -7.16 9.91 -9.61
CA LEU A 87 -8.21 10.28 -8.68
C LEU A 87 -9.35 11.04 -9.39
N ASP A 88 -10.54 10.46 -9.31
CA ASP A 88 -11.78 11.11 -9.74
C ASP A 88 -12.44 11.81 -8.56
N VAL A 89 -11.90 12.96 -8.21
CA VAL A 89 -12.31 13.71 -7.02
C VAL A 89 -12.52 15.19 -7.32
N THR A 90 -13.35 15.83 -6.51
CA THR A 90 -13.66 17.26 -6.64
C THR A 90 -12.44 18.14 -6.37
N TYR A 91 -12.46 19.37 -6.85
CA TYR A 91 -11.44 20.37 -6.56
C TYR A 91 -11.23 20.59 -5.04
N ALA A 92 -12.30 20.62 -4.26
CA ALA A 92 -12.20 20.74 -2.80
C ALA A 92 -11.45 19.55 -2.16
N THR A 93 -11.67 18.33 -2.66
CA THR A 93 -10.94 17.14 -2.22
C THR A 93 -9.47 17.23 -2.62
N ARG A 94 -9.15 17.69 -3.83
CA ARG A 94 -7.76 17.91 -4.26
C ARG A 94 -7.02 18.91 -3.38
N GLN A 95 -7.66 20.01 -3.02
CA GLN A 95 -7.09 20.97 -2.07
C GLN A 95 -6.86 20.35 -0.68
N ARG A 96 -7.82 19.55 -0.19
CA ARG A 96 -7.67 18.83 1.09
C ARG A 96 -6.47 17.88 1.06
N ILE A 97 -6.28 17.12 -0.04
CA ILE A 97 -5.12 16.24 -0.22
C ILE A 97 -3.83 17.07 -0.21
N ALA A 98 -3.77 18.16 -0.98
CA ALA A 98 -2.61 19.04 -1.03
C ALA A 98 -2.22 19.60 0.35
N ASN A 99 -3.21 20.09 1.12
CA ASN A 99 -2.99 20.56 2.49
C ASN A 99 -2.45 19.44 3.41
N LYS A 100 -3.00 18.23 3.27
CA LYS A 100 -2.56 17.08 4.05
C LYS A 100 -1.14 16.65 3.69
N LEU A 101 -0.75 16.71 2.42
CA LEU A 101 0.63 16.43 1.99
C LEU A 101 1.64 17.42 2.61
N VAL A 102 1.30 18.71 2.68
CA VAL A 102 2.13 19.70 3.40
C VAL A 102 2.33 19.29 4.86
N TRP A 103 1.24 18.92 5.53
CA TRP A 103 1.30 18.52 6.94
C TRP A 103 2.10 17.23 7.16
N LEU A 104 1.92 16.21 6.29
CA LEU A 104 2.65 14.94 6.36
C LEU A 104 4.16 15.16 6.13
N GLU A 105 4.53 16.03 5.20
CA GLU A 105 5.92 16.38 4.95
C GLU A 105 6.55 17.11 6.15
N GLN A 106 5.81 18.00 6.81
CA GLN A 106 6.24 18.65 8.03
C GLN A 106 6.42 17.66 9.19
N LYS A 107 5.43 16.78 9.40
CA LYS A 107 5.48 15.74 10.44
C LYS A 107 6.66 14.77 10.26
N ARG A 108 7.04 14.47 9.03
CA ARG A 108 8.22 13.63 8.75
C ARG A 108 9.53 14.28 9.20
N LYS A 109 9.59 15.62 9.27
CA LYS A 109 10.76 16.37 9.71
C LYS A 109 10.87 16.49 11.23
N ASP A 110 9.78 16.23 11.94
CA ASP A 110 9.70 16.39 13.41
C ASP A 110 8.99 15.18 14.05
N PRO A 111 9.71 14.10 14.38
CA PRO A 111 9.13 12.83 14.82
C PRO A 111 9.03 12.73 16.36
N GLU A 112 8.24 13.54 17.06
CA GLU A 112 7.84 13.24 18.44
C GLU A 112 6.47 12.54 18.47
N VAL A 113 6.47 11.18 18.43
CA VAL A 113 5.27 10.39 18.73
C VAL A 113 5.62 9.20 19.61
N ILE A 114 5.13 9.23 20.84
CA ILE A 114 5.26 8.16 21.84
C ILE A 114 4.28 7.04 21.52
N GLU A 115 4.78 5.80 21.36
CA GLU A 115 3.95 4.62 21.11
C GLU A 115 3.76 3.80 22.40
N LEU A 116 2.48 3.56 22.79
CA LEU A 116 2.07 2.88 24.03
C LEU A 116 1.95 1.34 23.93
N ARG A 117 2.47 0.69 22.89
CA ARG A 117 2.32 -0.76 22.66
C ARG A 117 3.52 -1.53 23.21
N ARG A 118 3.26 -2.73 23.79
CA ARG A 118 4.31 -3.62 24.36
C ARG A 118 5.36 -4.08 23.34
N SER A 119 5.01 -4.17 22.04
CA SER A 119 5.92 -4.50 20.95
C SER A 119 5.74 -3.47 19.85
N LEU A 120 6.84 -2.81 19.48
CA LEU A 120 6.87 -1.87 18.37
C LEU A 120 6.42 -2.58 17.09
N ARG A 121 5.45 -2.00 16.39
CA ARG A 121 5.03 -2.47 15.07
C ARG A 121 5.78 -1.69 14.01
N ILE A 122 6.41 -2.44 13.13
CA ILE A 122 7.18 -1.90 12.02
C ILE A 122 6.35 -2.06 10.75
N ILE A 123 6.28 -0.99 9.99
CA ILE A 123 5.76 -0.99 8.64
C ILE A 123 6.95 -1.23 7.72
N PRO A 124 7.05 -2.39 7.02
CA PRO A 124 8.20 -2.66 6.18
C PRO A 124 8.25 -1.71 4.97
N ALA A 125 9.45 -1.30 4.57
CA ALA A 125 9.65 -0.46 3.38
C ALA A 125 9.24 -1.21 2.09
N LYS A 126 9.50 -2.53 2.04
CA LYS A 126 8.97 -3.46 1.04
C LYS A 126 7.92 -4.31 1.72
N SER A 127 6.71 -4.38 1.17
CA SER A 127 5.58 -5.04 1.82
C SER A 127 5.25 -6.42 1.26
N HIS A 128 5.77 -6.78 0.09
CA HIS A 128 5.50 -8.06 -0.55
C HIS A 128 6.36 -9.17 0.02
N THR A 129 5.71 -10.29 0.35
CA THR A 129 6.35 -11.49 0.86
C THR A 129 5.58 -12.73 0.44
N THR A 130 6.03 -13.90 0.89
CA THR A 130 5.38 -15.18 0.64
C THR A 130 4.69 -15.71 1.89
N LEU A 131 3.55 -16.37 1.67
CA LEU A 131 2.91 -17.26 2.63
C LEU A 131 3.18 -18.70 2.18
N THR A 132 3.69 -19.52 3.07
CA THR A 132 3.84 -20.96 2.83
C THR A 132 2.85 -21.70 3.73
N LEU A 133 1.92 -22.43 3.14
CA LEU A 133 0.93 -23.24 3.85
C LEU A 133 1.54 -24.60 4.29
N ALA A 134 0.81 -25.33 5.14
CA ALA A 134 1.27 -26.61 5.67
C ALA A 134 1.44 -27.70 4.59
N ASP A 135 0.73 -27.61 3.48
CA ASP A 135 0.85 -28.48 2.31
C ASP A 135 2.03 -28.12 1.38
N GLY A 136 2.79 -27.07 1.72
CA GLY A 136 3.89 -26.55 0.92
C GLY A 136 3.49 -25.57 -0.19
N ALA A 137 2.19 -25.27 -0.34
CA ALA A 137 1.74 -24.24 -1.30
C ALA A 137 2.28 -22.87 -0.91
N VAL A 138 2.79 -22.13 -1.92
CA VAL A 138 3.37 -20.81 -1.73
C VAL A 138 2.51 -19.76 -2.43
N HIS A 139 2.10 -18.74 -1.69
CA HIS A 139 1.28 -17.64 -2.17
C HIS A 139 1.94 -16.31 -1.87
N GLU A 140 1.68 -15.32 -2.68
CA GLU A 140 2.11 -13.95 -2.41
C GLU A 140 1.18 -13.26 -1.44
N CYS A 141 1.74 -12.38 -0.60
CA CYS A 141 0.94 -11.54 0.28
C CYS A 141 1.60 -10.18 0.50
N PHE A 142 0.80 -9.29 1.06
CA PHE A 142 1.20 -7.94 1.43
C PHE A 142 1.25 -7.82 2.96
N VAL A 143 2.41 -7.47 3.51
CA VAL A 143 2.59 -7.25 4.95
C VAL A 143 2.07 -5.86 5.31
N ILE A 144 1.01 -5.82 6.12
CA ILE A 144 0.42 -4.57 6.61
C ILE A 144 1.30 -3.96 7.69
N ASP A 145 1.59 -4.74 8.72
CA ASP A 145 2.55 -4.42 9.77
C ASP A 145 3.19 -5.70 10.32
N MET A 146 4.33 -5.59 10.97
CA MET A 146 5.00 -6.70 11.63
C MET A 146 5.63 -6.25 12.95
N SER A 147 5.83 -7.21 13.85
CA SER A 147 6.48 -7.06 15.14
C SER A 147 7.32 -8.30 15.46
N MET A 148 8.07 -8.28 16.55
CA MET A 148 8.82 -9.45 17.01
C MET A 148 7.93 -10.68 17.25
N GLU A 149 6.62 -10.52 17.49
CA GLU A 149 5.70 -11.61 17.88
C GLU A 149 4.76 -12.04 16.77
N GLY A 150 4.70 -11.30 15.63
CA GLY A 150 3.77 -11.63 14.55
C GLY A 150 3.73 -10.60 13.43
N ALA A 151 2.90 -10.88 12.43
CA ALA A 151 2.63 -9.99 11.32
C ALA A 151 1.14 -9.94 10.98
N ALA A 152 0.69 -8.79 10.50
CA ALA A 152 -0.61 -8.64 9.85
C ALA A 152 -0.40 -8.63 8.33
N VAL A 153 -1.16 -9.44 7.61
CA VAL A 153 -1.01 -9.60 6.16
C VAL A 153 -2.35 -9.45 5.45
N SER A 154 -2.30 -8.94 4.22
CA SER A 154 -3.38 -8.97 3.25
C SER A 154 -3.05 -9.96 2.15
N SER A 155 -4.00 -10.80 1.78
CA SER A 155 -3.84 -11.86 0.78
C SER A 155 -5.19 -12.22 0.16
N GLU A 156 -5.16 -12.87 -1.00
CA GLU A 156 -6.35 -13.46 -1.60
C GLU A 156 -6.88 -14.68 -0.82
N LEU A 157 -6.00 -15.31 -0.03
CA LEU A 157 -6.35 -16.47 0.76
C LEU A 157 -7.34 -16.12 1.87
N GLN A 158 -8.31 -17.00 2.05
CA GLN A 158 -9.23 -16.97 3.19
C GLN A 158 -8.85 -18.11 4.11
N LEU A 159 -8.25 -17.77 5.24
CA LEU A 159 -7.76 -18.76 6.21
C LEU A 159 -8.52 -18.62 7.52
N GLU A 160 -8.78 -19.76 8.15
CA GLU A 160 -9.41 -19.82 9.47
C GLU A 160 -8.40 -19.56 10.60
N MET A 161 -8.92 -19.14 11.77
CA MET A 161 -8.10 -19.03 12.97
C MET A 161 -7.48 -20.39 13.34
N GLY A 162 -6.22 -20.35 13.77
CA GLY A 162 -5.46 -21.56 14.10
C GLY A 162 -4.70 -22.16 12.93
N THR A 163 -5.00 -21.80 11.67
CA THR A 163 -4.29 -22.32 10.49
C THR A 163 -2.80 -22.09 10.62
N PRO A 164 -1.97 -23.17 10.52
CA PRO A 164 -0.51 -23.06 10.54
C PRO A 164 0.00 -22.61 9.18
N LEU A 165 0.95 -21.68 9.17
CA LEU A 165 1.62 -21.18 7.96
C LEU A 165 2.94 -20.50 8.30
N ALA A 166 3.74 -20.19 7.30
CA ALA A 166 4.88 -19.30 7.44
C ALA A 166 4.65 -17.99 6.67
N VAL A 167 5.06 -16.87 7.26
CA VAL A 167 5.17 -15.55 6.61
C VAL A 167 6.65 -15.30 6.35
N GLY A 168 7.07 -15.31 5.08
CA GLY A 168 8.48 -15.35 4.74
C GLY A 168 9.14 -16.60 5.33
N ALA A 169 10.09 -16.42 6.27
CA ALA A 169 10.72 -17.51 7.02
C ALA A 169 10.12 -17.75 8.42
N CYS A 170 9.16 -16.93 8.85
CA CYS A 170 8.62 -16.97 10.21
C CYS A 170 7.39 -17.86 10.28
N VAL A 171 7.53 -19.02 10.94
CA VAL A 171 6.41 -19.96 11.16
C VAL A 171 5.47 -19.43 12.26
N GLY A 172 4.17 -19.55 12.01
CA GLY A 172 3.16 -19.06 12.94
C GLY A 172 1.79 -19.70 12.73
N ARG A 173 0.80 -19.11 13.40
CA ARG A 173 -0.62 -19.48 13.25
C ARG A 173 -1.47 -18.24 13.10
N VAL A 174 -2.54 -18.35 12.33
CA VAL A 174 -3.58 -17.33 12.24
C VAL A 174 -4.23 -17.14 13.60
N VAL A 175 -4.20 -15.93 14.14
CA VAL A 175 -4.79 -15.58 15.45
C VAL A 175 -5.97 -14.62 15.34
N ARG A 176 -6.14 -13.98 14.21
CA ARG A 176 -7.26 -13.08 13.94
C ARG A 176 -7.48 -12.96 12.45
N VAL A 177 -8.73 -12.97 12.02
CA VAL A 177 -9.17 -12.68 10.65
C VAL A 177 -9.86 -11.33 10.62
N PHE A 178 -9.69 -10.55 9.57
CA PHE A 178 -10.34 -9.26 9.34
C PHE A 178 -10.62 -9.06 7.84
N ALA A 179 -11.39 -8.04 7.48
CA ALA A 179 -11.90 -7.87 6.12
C ALA A 179 -10.81 -7.81 5.02
N SER A 180 -9.61 -7.29 5.34
CA SER A 180 -8.51 -7.17 4.39
C SER A 180 -7.46 -8.28 4.49
N GLY A 181 -7.63 -9.29 5.35
CA GLY A 181 -6.67 -10.36 5.54
C GLY A 181 -6.68 -10.97 6.94
N PHE A 182 -5.52 -11.29 7.48
CA PHE A 182 -5.40 -11.95 8.77
C PHE A 182 -4.12 -11.59 9.51
N ALA A 183 -4.10 -11.79 10.83
CA ALA A 183 -2.91 -11.65 11.66
C ALA A 183 -2.35 -13.02 12.03
N VAL A 184 -1.04 -13.17 11.95
CA VAL A 184 -0.27 -14.36 12.28
C VAL A 184 0.56 -14.09 13.52
N LYS A 185 0.45 -14.95 14.54
CA LYS A 185 1.36 -14.97 15.67
C LYS A 185 2.48 -15.96 15.40
N PHE A 186 3.72 -15.51 15.48
CA PHE A 186 4.88 -16.37 15.32
C PHE A 186 5.01 -17.35 16.49
N ILE A 187 5.49 -18.57 16.21
CA ILE A 187 5.78 -19.58 17.25
C ILE A 187 6.95 -19.08 18.10
N GLU A 188 7.97 -18.54 17.45
CA GLU A 188 9.14 -18.01 18.11
C GLU A 188 9.17 -16.48 17.99
N LYS A 189 9.52 -15.81 19.08
CA LYS A 189 9.73 -14.37 19.08
C LYS A 189 10.97 -14.05 18.26
N GLN A 190 10.83 -13.17 17.27
CA GLN A 190 11.90 -12.78 16.36
C GLN A 190 12.74 -11.64 16.93
N ASN A 191 13.98 -11.52 16.44
CA ASN A 191 14.80 -10.36 16.73
C ASN A 191 14.35 -9.16 15.88
N GLN A 192 14.24 -7.99 16.49
CA GLN A 192 13.79 -6.76 15.81
C GLN A 192 14.67 -6.38 14.61
N TYR A 193 15.99 -6.61 14.70
CA TYR A 193 16.94 -6.28 13.62
C TYR A 193 16.88 -7.23 12.43
N ASP A 194 16.33 -8.44 12.62
CA ASP A 194 16.21 -9.46 11.57
C ASP A 194 14.83 -9.51 10.93
N LEU A 195 13.84 -8.77 11.46
CA LEU A 195 12.45 -8.85 11.03
C LEU A 195 12.28 -8.66 9.52
N ASP A 196 12.86 -7.60 8.94
CA ASP A 196 12.76 -7.36 7.50
C ASP A 196 13.33 -8.52 6.69
N ARG A 197 14.46 -9.05 7.09
CA ARG A 197 15.13 -10.17 6.40
C ARG A 197 14.33 -11.48 6.52
N LEU A 198 13.70 -11.72 7.65
CA LEU A 198 12.99 -12.97 7.93
C LEU A 198 11.55 -12.94 7.37
N VAL A 199 10.85 -11.85 7.56
CA VAL A 199 9.45 -11.70 7.16
C VAL A 199 9.32 -11.34 5.68
N ILE A 200 10.16 -10.45 5.17
CA ILE A 200 10.05 -9.94 3.79
C ILE A 200 10.89 -10.81 2.86
N ARG A 201 10.23 -11.78 2.24
CA ARG A 201 10.83 -12.70 1.26
C ARG A 201 9.94 -12.81 0.02
N PRO A 202 10.01 -11.82 -0.89
CA PRO A 202 9.23 -11.86 -2.12
C PRO A 202 9.69 -13.01 -3.02
N LEU A 203 8.79 -13.55 -3.83
CA LEU A 203 9.15 -14.47 -4.89
C LEU A 203 10.17 -13.79 -5.83
N ARG A 204 11.13 -14.54 -6.34
CA ARG A 204 12.21 -14.00 -7.20
C ARG A 204 11.69 -13.30 -8.47
N SER A 205 10.48 -13.64 -8.92
CA SER A 205 9.79 -12.99 -10.03
C SER A 205 9.34 -11.54 -9.72
N LEU A 206 9.15 -11.19 -8.44
CA LEU A 206 8.78 -9.84 -7.99
C LEU A 206 10.01 -8.95 -7.71
N ASN A 207 11.22 -9.47 -7.83
CA ASN A 207 12.46 -8.77 -7.51
C ASN A 207 12.86 -7.69 -8.54
N ARG A 208 12.01 -7.34 -9.49
CA ARG A 208 12.15 -6.08 -10.23
C ARG A 208 11.45 -5.00 -9.41
N GLY A 209 12.20 -4.44 -8.46
CA GLY A 209 11.74 -3.27 -7.72
C GLY A 209 11.30 -2.20 -8.72
N VAL A 210 10.00 -1.88 -8.69
CA VAL A 210 9.46 -0.78 -9.47
C VAL A 210 10.10 0.50 -8.92
N LYS A 211 10.97 1.11 -9.70
CA LYS A 211 11.53 2.41 -9.36
C LYS A 211 10.45 3.46 -9.62
N VAL A 212 10.28 4.38 -8.70
CA VAL A 212 9.36 5.54 -8.90
C VAL A 212 9.73 6.31 -10.18
N SER A 213 11.01 6.35 -10.53
CA SER A 213 11.53 6.91 -11.77
C SER A 213 10.94 6.30 -13.05
N ASP A 214 10.51 5.04 -13.01
CA ASP A 214 9.95 4.37 -14.19
C ASP A 214 8.61 4.98 -14.68
N TRP A 215 8.03 5.88 -13.89
CA TRP A 215 6.77 6.57 -14.18
C TRP A 215 6.96 8.08 -14.40
N GLU A 216 8.19 8.57 -14.28
CA GLU A 216 8.53 9.99 -14.49
C GLU A 216 8.92 10.32 -15.94
N GLU A 217 9.37 9.31 -16.73
CA GLU A 217 9.89 9.50 -18.08
C GLU A 217 8.82 9.73 -19.16
N GLU A 218 7.53 9.43 -18.88
CA GLU A 218 6.46 9.51 -19.88
C GLU A 218 5.60 10.79 -19.82
N VAL A 219 5.99 11.79 -19.01
CA VAL A 219 5.26 13.06 -19.01
C VAL A 219 5.88 13.97 -20.05
N GLU A 220 5.33 13.97 -21.27
CA GLU A 220 5.63 14.98 -22.27
C GLU A 220 5.46 16.40 -21.68
N PRO A 221 6.38 17.34 -21.92
CA PRO A 221 6.19 18.73 -21.52
C PRO A 221 4.95 19.27 -22.24
N GLU A 222 4.05 19.92 -21.50
CA GLU A 222 2.95 20.68 -22.11
C GLU A 222 3.52 21.62 -23.17
N PRO A 223 2.88 21.72 -24.37
CA PRO A 223 3.32 22.65 -25.39
C PRO A 223 3.29 24.07 -24.82
N GLU A 224 4.42 24.74 -24.84
CA GLU A 224 4.56 26.17 -24.53
C GLU A 224 3.52 26.93 -25.35
N LEU A 225 2.55 27.55 -24.69
CA LEU A 225 1.60 28.45 -25.32
C LEU A 225 2.42 29.60 -25.92
N ALA A 226 2.56 29.56 -27.22
CA ALA A 226 3.19 30.65 -27.99
C ALA A 226 2.51 31.96 -27.60
N GLN A 227 3.26 32.86 -26.99
CA GLN A 227 2.85 34.23 -26.77
C GLN A 227 2.62 34.87 -28.15
N VAL A 228 1.34 35.01 -28.49
CA VAL A 228 0.94 35.87 -29.62
C VAL A 228 1.11 37.30 -29.14
N ALA A 229 2.21 37.91 -29.58
CA ALA A 229 2.41 39.33 -29.47
C ALA A 229 1.48 40.06 -30.46
N PHE A 230 0.69 40.97 -29.94
CA PHE A 230 0.13 42.10 -30.67
C PHE A 230 0.74 43.38 -30.13
#